data_24be34b7cfaaa19937d6ee96c8ffc02f
#
_entry.id   24be34b7cfaaa19937d6ee96c8ffc02f
#
_cell.length_a   1.000
_cell.length_b   1.000
_cell.length_c   1.000
_cell.angle_alpha   90.00
_cell.angle_beta   90.00
_cell.angle_gamma   90.00
#
_symmetry.space_group_name_H-M   'P 1'
#
loop_
_entity.id
_entity.type
_entity.pdbx_description
1 polymer ?
#
loop_
_entity_poly.entity_id
_entity_poly.type
_entity_poly.pdbx_seq_one_letter_code
_entity_poly.pdbx_strand_id
1 'polypeptide(L)'
;MVKRILAIIAIFVCTCVAWMILGTSIFLRTDSAGTLLSGRVASAWGSAQEQHPPAVSYLRPQQKIVEVEEDGKKVKKNETVQVTMYVPLDASQIRADFHIDYRQKGLLWFSAYRVGFTGAYRMTNPTDREQNFAITLPLPAQQAVYDNVEISLDGKKLPLEYAGSSVVAHGNVAAGTVGQVEAAYRSQGLDNWSYRFSEDNQVGRAKDFHLLATTDFSGFDFPENSLSPTEKKDTGKGWELKWDYQNLVSGFNIALKMPQKLQPGPLAGRISYFAPVSLFFFFFLVFILSTLRGIDLHPMNYFFLACAFFAFHLLLAYLCDHISIHAAFLVSSAVSVLLVVSYLRLVVNARFAVVDAGLSQLIYLVLFSYAFFFEGYTGLAITVGAILTLFVVMQMTGRIRWEERFAKKIAIPPPLPAR
;
A
#
# COMPACT_ATOMS: atom_id res chain seq x y z
N MET A 1 -37.13 -18.46 -28.35
CA MET A 1 -36.13 -18.60 -27.34
C MET A 1 -34.79 -17.95 -27.71
N VAL A 2 -34.26 -18.21 -28.91
CA VAL A 2 -33.01 -17.59 -29.39
C VAL A 2 -32.99 -16.06 -29.27
N LYS A 3 -34.06 -15.39 -29.74
CA LYS A 3 -34.20 -13.91 -29.63
C LYS A 3 -34.13 -13.41 -28.17
N ARG A 4 -34.64 -14.17 -27.21
CA ARG A 4 -34.58 -13.83 -25.77
C ARG A 4 -33.15 -13.94 -25.25
N ILE A 5 -32.45 -15.03 -25.59
CA ILE A 5 -31.05 -15.24 -25.18
C ILE A 5 -30.17 -14.13 -25.76
N LEU A 6 -30.34 -13.81 -27.06
CA LEU A 6 -29.58 -12.73 -27.71
C LEU A 6 -29.85 -11.37 -27.04
N ALA A 7 -31.10 -11.09 -26.65
CA ALA A 7 -31.44 -9.86 -25.94
C ALA A 7 -30.80 -9.80 -24.54
N ILE A 8 -30.76 -10.93 -23.80
CA ILE A 8 -30.09 -11.00 -22.49
C ILE A 8 -28.57 -10.78 -22.63
N ILE A 9 -27.95 -11.39 -23.67
CA ILE A 9 -26.52 -11.18 -23.95
C ILE A 9 -26.26 -9.72 -24.32
N ALA A 10 -27.11 -9.09 -25.14
CA ALA A 10 -26.95 -7.68 -25.49
C ALA A 10 -27.04 -6.77 -24.25
N ILE A 11 -27.99 -7.01 -23.35
CA ILE A 11 -28.13 -6.30 -22.09
C ILE A 11 -26.87 -6.49 -21.24
N PHE A 12 -26.39 -7.72 -21.11
CA PHE A 12 -25.16 -8.03 -20.37
C PHE A 12 -23.94 -7.26 -20.93
N VAL A 13 -23.72 -7.28 -22.24
CA VAL A 13 -22.61 -6.57 -22.88
C VAL A 13 -22.71 -5.06 -22.66
N CYS A 14 -23.89 -4.48 -22.85
CA CYS A 14 -24.10 -3.04 -22.60
C CYS A 14 -23.81 -2.66 -21.14
N THR A 15 -24.27 -3.49 -20.19
CA THR A 15 -24.00 -3.23 -18.77
C THR A 15 -22.53 -3.42 -18.39
N CYS A 16 -21.81 -4.37 -19.01
CA CYS A 16 -20.36 -4.50 -18.83
C CYS A 16 -19.61 -3.22 -19.20
N VAL A 17 -19.99 -2.54 -20.29
CA VAL A 17 -19.41 -1.25 -20.66
C VAL A 17 -19.64 -0.20 -19.56
N ALA A 18 -20.83 -0.14 -18.98
CA ALA A 18 -21.13 0.78 -17.89
C ALA A 18 -20.25 0.53 -16.66
N TRP A 19 -19.96 -0.75 -16.31
CA TRP A 19 -19.04 -1.08 -15.21
C TRP A 19 -17.60 -0.75 -15.52
N MET A 20 -17.13 -0.93 -16.76
CA MET A 20 -15.80 -0.49 -17.16
C MET A 20 -15.64 1.02 -17.00
N ILE A 21 -16.63 1.79 -17.43
CA ILE A 21 -16.63 3.25 -17.27
C ILE A 21 -16.62 3.63 -15.77
N LEU A 22 -17.46 3.01 -14.96
CA LEU A 22 -17.52 3.27 -13.52
C LEU A 22 -16.20 2.92 -12.83
N GLY A 23 -15.68 1.72 -13.06
CA GLY A 23 -14.39 1.27 -12.48
C GLY A 23 -13.25 2.19 -12.85
N THR A 24 -13.12 2.52 -14.14
CA THR A 24 -12.07 3.46 -14.61
C THR A 24 -12.23 4.84 -14.00
N SER A 25 -13.46 5.36 -13.90
CA SER A 25 -13.73 6.66 -13.26
C SER A 25 -13.32 6.67 -11.78
N ILE A 26 -13.59 5.59 -11.05
CA ILE A 26 -13.16 5.45 -9.64
C ILE A 26 -11.63 5.43 -9.54
N PHE A 27 -10.94 4.66 -10.39
CA PHE A 27 -9.47 4.61 -10.39
C PHE A 27 -8.85 5.97 -10.72
N LEU A 28 -9.29 6.63 -11.78
CA LEU A 28 -8.79 7.96 -12.16
C LEU A 28 -9.01 8.99 -11.05
N ARG A 29 -10.19 9.00 -10.43
CA ARG A 29 -10.50 9.90 -9.30
C ARG A 29 -9.61 9.61 -8.10
N THR A 30 -9.34 8.35 -7.81
CA THR A 30 -8.53 7.96 -6.66
C THR A 30 -7.05 8.25 -6.88
N ASP A 31 -6.53 8.00 -8.09
CA ASP A 31 -5.13 8.23 -8.44
C ASP A 31 -4.80 9.73 -8.46
N SER A 32 -5.62 10.54 -9.12
CA SER A 32 -5.45 12.00 -9.15
C SER A 32 -5.60 12.64 -7.76
N ALA A 33 -6.51 12.15 -6.93
CA ALA A 33 -6.62 12.58 -5.55
C ALA A 33 -5.42 12.10 -4.71
N GLY A 34 -4.92 10.88 -4.96
CA GLY A 34 -3.78 10.29 -4.27
C GLY A 34 -2.51 11.11 -4.40
N THR A 35 -2.13 11.47 -5.63
CA THR A 35 -0.94 12.29 -5.92
C THR A 35 -1.00 13.68 -5.30
N LEU A 36 -2.14 14.35 -5.39
CA LEU A 36 -2.34 15.67 -4.77
C LEU A 36 -2.34 15.62 -3.24
N LEU A 37 -2.99 14.62 -2.65
CA LEU A 37 -3.12 14.50 -1.21
C LEU A 37 -1.84 14.00 -0.54
N SER A 38 -1.06 13.11 -1.20
CA SER A 38 0.22 12.64 -0.68
C SER A 38 1.20 13.79 -0.48
N GLY A 39 1.32 14.70 -1.46
CA GLY A 39 2.14 15.89 -1.33
C GLY A 39 1.70 16.82 -0.18
N ARG A 40 0.38 17.01 0.01
CA ARG A 40 -0.17 17.82 1.11
C ARG A 40 0.01 17.13 2.49
N VAL A 41 -0.03 15.82 2.54
CA VAL A 41 0.21 15.08 3.79
C VAL A 41 1.71 15.09 4.10
N ALA A 42 2.57 14.87 3.11
CA ALA A 42 4.01 14.95 3.28
C ALA A 42 4.47 16.34 3.77
N SER A 43 3.88 17.43 3.25
CA SER A 43 4.20 18.78 3.71
C SER A 43 3.75 19.09 5.16
N ALA A 44 2.78 18.35 5.68
CA ALA A 44 2.25 18.57 7.05
C ALA A 44 2.80 17.58 8.08
N TRP A 45 3.18 16.35 7.65
CA TRP A 45 3.57 15.26 8.55
C TRP A 45 4.96 14.72 8.32
N GLY A 46 5.65 15.14 7.27
CA GLY A 46 6.94 14.63 6.83
C GLY A 46 6.81 13.66 5.66
N SER A 47 7.94 13.41 5.00
CA SER A 47 8.07 12.46 3.89
C SER A 47 8.65 11.12 4.37
N ALA A 48 8.88 10.18 3.44
CA ALA A 48 9.70 8.99 3.70
C ALA A 48 11.08 9.42 4.20
N GLN A 49 11.62 8.67 5.15
CA GLN A 49 12.86 9.03 5.82
C GLN A 49 13.98 8.06 5.46
N GLU A 50 15.17 8.62 5.15
CA GLU A 50 16.37 7.86 4.88
C GLU A 50 17.51 8.35 5.78
N GLN A 51 17.85 7.58 6.81
CA GLN A 51 18.90 7.90 7.75
C GLN A 51 20.25 7.37 7.28
N HIS A 52 21.26 8.20 7.34
CA HIS A 52 22.67 7.84 7.14
C HIS A 52 23.46 7.91 8.45
N PRO A 53 24.58 7.18 8.58
CA PRO A 53 25.48 7.36 9.71
C PRO A 53 26.04 8.79 9.73
N PRO A 54 26.45 9.31 10.89
CA PRO A 54 27.15 10.58 10.95
C PRO A 54 28.49 10.50 10.23
N ALA A 55 28.84 11.55 9.49
CA ALA A 55 30.17 11.72 8.95
C ALA A 55 31.08 12.42 9.98
N VAL A 56 32.21 11.82 10.28
CA VAL A 56 33.21 12.40 11.20
C VAL A 56 34.41 12.85 10.39
N SER A 57 34.80 14.11 10.52
CA SER A 57 35.91 14.69 9.75
C SER A 57 36.75 15.69 10.56
N TYR A 58 37.97 15.90 10.12
CA TYR A 58 38.85 16.95 10.64
C TYR A 58 39.58 17.65 9.52
N LEU A 59 40.07 18.87 9.79
CA LEU A 59 40.84 19.64 8.85
C LEU A 59 42.33 19.38 9.03
N ARG A 60 43.00 19.02 7.94
CA ARG A 60 44.47 18.81 7.89
C ARG A 60 45.10 19.84 6.97
N PRO A 61 46.08 20.64 7.46
CA PRO A 61 46.83 21.53 6.59
C PRO A 61 47.71 20.72 5.63
N GLN A 62 47.56 20.99 4.33
CA GLN A 62 48.36 20.39 3.27
C GLN A 62 48.96 21.49 2.40
N GLN A 63 50.25 21.38 2.11
CA GLN A 63 50.91 22.28 1.19
C GLN A 63 50.53 21.89 -0.25
N LYS A 64 49.94 22.82 -1.00
CA LYS A 64 49.65 22.65 -2.41
C LYS A 64 50.44 23.68 -3.20
N ILE A 65 51.11 23.23 -4.26
CA ILE A 65 51.77 24.13 -5.19
C ILE A 65 50.72 24.74 -6.11
N VAL A 66 50.51 26.05 -6.00
CA VAL A 66 49.57 26.79 -6.86
C VAL A 66 50.43 27.65 -7.80
N GLU A 67 50.11 27.63 -9.09
CA GLU A 67 50.68 28.55 -10.05
C GLU A 67 49.95 29.89 -9.96
N VAL A 68 50.67 30.92 -9.51
CA VAL A 68 50.14 32.30 -9.41
C VAL A 68 50.87 33.13 -10.49
N GLU A 69 50.14 33.94 -11.20
CA GLU A 69 50.72 34.86 -12.19
C GLU A 69 51.13 36.14 -11.47
N GLU A 70 52.42 36.35 -11.26
CA GLU A 70 53.01 37.59 -10.76
C GLU A 70 53.84 38.22 -11.90
N ASP A 71 53.54 39.45 -12.26
CA ASP A 71 54.22 40.24 -13.31
C ASP A 71 54.27 39.51 -14.68
N GLY A 72 53.16 38.83 -15.10
CA GLY A 72 53.13 38.13 -16.38
C GLY A 72 53.96 36.84 -16.44
N LYS A 73 54.52 36.38 -15.29
CA LYS A 73 55.25 35.14 -15.18
C LYS A 73 54.53 34.20 -14.21
N LYS A 74 54.37 32.93 -14.62
CA LYS A 74 53.85 31.86 -13.74
C LYS A 74 54.89 31.49 -12.69
N VAL A 75 54.68 31.86 -11.43
CA VAL A 75 55.50 31.52 -10.30
C VAL A 75 54.79 30.44 -9.48
N LYS A 76 55.50 29.37 -9.14
CA LYS A 76 55.01 28.31 -8.25
C LYS A 76 55.13 28.75 -6.79
N LYS A 77 53.99 28.93 -6.11
CA LYS A 77 53.94 29.32 -4.70
C LYS A 77 53.35 28.16 -3.87
N ASN A 78 54.01 27.85 -2.74
CA ASN A 78 53.46 26.89 -1.76
C ASN A 78 52.35 27.58 -0.96
N GLU A 79 51.09 27.17 -1.16
CA GLU A 79 49.98 27.61 -0.37
C GLU A 79 49.51 26.48 0.58
N THR A 80 49.27 26.86 1.83
CA THR A 80 48.72 25.91 2.81
C THR A 80 47.20 25.86 2.68
N VAL A 81 46.66 24.77 2.14
CA VAL A 81 45.21 24.55 1.98
C VAL A 81 44.76 23.60 3.07
N GLN A 82 43.61 23.88 3.68
CA GLN A 82 42.94 22.95 4.61
C GLN A 82 42.17 21.90 3.81
N VAL A 83 42.53 20.62 4.03
CA VAL A 83 41.90 19.47 3.40
C VAL A 83 41.08 18.73 4.44
N THR A 84 39.80 18.45 4.10
CA THR A 84 38.92 17.67 4.95
C THR A 84 39.28 16.18 4.88
N MET A 85 39.58 15.61 6.01
CA MET A 85 39.88 14.18 6.16
C MET A 85 38.76 13.50 6.91
N TYR A 86 38.15 12.47 6.31
CA TYR A 86 37.09 11.66 6.94
C TYR A 86 37.64 10.51 7.74
N VAL A 87 37.01 10.26 8.87
CA VAL A 87 37.38 9.14 9.76
C VAL A 87 36.30 8.06 9.69
N PRO A 88 36.65 6.81 9.40
CA PRO A 88 35.68 5.72 9.39
C PRO A 88 35.16 5.43 10.80
N LEU A 89 33.92 5.00 10.88
CA LEU A 89 33.30 4.51 12.11
C LEU A 89 33.78 3.07 12.38
N ASP A 90 34.19 2.80 13.60
CA ASP A 90 34.70 1.47 14.05
C ASP A 90 33.56 0.59 14.56
N ALA A 91 32.45 1.20 15.07
CA ALA A 91 31.25 0.49 15.50
C ALA A 91 30.04 1.40 15.39
N SER A 92 28.87 0.79 15.22
CA SER A 92 27.57 1.48 15.17
C SER A 92 26.52 0.69 15.94
N GLN A 93 25.92 1.30 16.96
CA GLN A 93 24.81 0.74 17.74
C GLN A 93 23.60 1.67 17.57
N ILE A 94 22.55 1.19 16.93
CA ILE A 94 21.41 2.01 16.52
C ILE A 94 20.16 1.43 17.12
N ARG A 95 19.29 2.30 17.60
CA ARG A 95 17.93 2.00 18.03
C ARG A 95 16.95 2.91 17.34
N ALA A 96 15.90 2.32 16.77
CA ALA A 96 14.79 3.04 16.13
C ALA A 96 13.46 2.50 16.66
N ASP A 97 12.74 3.33 17.42
CA ASP A 97 11.44 2.98 18.01
C ASP A 97 10.32 3.60 17.17
N PHE A 98 9.46 2.76 16.56
CA PHE A 98 8.41 3.19 15.65
C PHE A 98 7.02 3.10 16.29
N HIS A 99 6.25 4.17 16.13
CA HIS A 99 4.84 4.25 16.49
C HIS A 99 4.01 4.62 15.28
N ILE A 100 3.06 3.76 14.89
CA ILE A 100 2.18 4.03 13.75
C ILE A 100 1.10 5.06 14.13
N ASP A 101 0.84 6.01 13.25
CA ASP A 101 -0.16 7.07 13.42
C ASP A 101 -0.89 7.29 12.09
N TYR A 102 -1.90 6.47 11.82
CA TYR A 102 -2.65 6.56 10.56
C TYR A 102 -3.36 7.89 10.42
N ARG A 103 -3.18 8.53 9.29
CA ARG A 103 -3.85 9.80 8.93
C ARG A 103 -4.77 9.60 7.76
N GLN A 104 -6.00 10.07 7.90
CA GLN A 104 -6.95 10.10 6.81
C GLN A 104 -7.05 11.50 6.25
N LYS A 105 -6.97 11.61 4.93
CA LYS A 105 -7.24 12.86 4.20
C LYS A 105 -8.04 12.53 2.95
N GLY A 106 -9.28 13.04 2.90
CA GLY A 106 -10.25 12.61 1.90
C GLY A 106 -10.54 11.12 2.03
N LEU A 107 -10.46 10.40 0.91
CA LEU A 107 -10.72 8.96 0.80
C LEU A 107 -9.50 8.07 1.09
N LEU A 108 -8.35 8.68 1.35
CA LEU A 108 -7.10 7.96 1.44
C LEU A 108 -6.58 7.96 2.87
N TRP A 109 -6.08 6.79 3.27
CA TRP A 109 -5.32 6.59 4.48
C TRP A 109 -3.83 6.64 4.17
N PHE A 110 -3.10 7.33 5.02
CA PHE A 110 -1.64 7.45 4.94
C PHE A 110 -1.04 6.82 6.19
N SER A 111 0.01 6.04 5.98
CA SER A 111 0.74 5.37 7.06
C SER A 111 1.78 6.32 7.63
N ALA A 112 1.32 7.35 8.35
CA ALA A 112 2.20 8.22 9.11
C ALA A 112 2.75 7.45 10.31
N TYR A 113 4.01 7.76 10.68
CA TYR A 113 4.65 7.18 11.85
C TYR A 113 5.47 8.24 12.59
N ARG A 114 5.70 7.97 13.87
CA ARG A 114 6.70 8.67 14.67
C ARG A 114 7.86 7.73 14.91
N VAL A 115 9.07 8.26 14.84
CA VAL A 115 10.30 7.51 15.12
C VAL A 115 11.10 8.22 16.19
N GLY A 116 11.53 7.44 17.19
CA GLY A 116 12.59 7.82 18.11
C GLY A 116 13.87 7.16 17.67
N PHE A 117 14.84 7.96 17.22
CA PHE A 117 16.15 7.48 16.77
C PHE A 117 17.22 7.76 17.79
N THR A 118 18.06 6.77 18.05
CA THR A 118 19.29 6.91 18.83
C THR A 118 20.38 6.07 18.16
N GLY A 119 21.51 6.70 17.89
CA GLY A 119 22.69 6.02 17.33
C GLY A 119 23.92 6.33 18.16
N ALA A 120 24.62 5.29 18.60
CA ALA A 120 25.93 5.39 19.25
C ALA A 120 27.01 4.86 18.30
N TYR A 121 28.01 5.68 18.00
CA TYR A 121 29.05 5.41 17.03
C TYR A 121 30.42 5.54 17.68
N ARG A 122 31.31 4.62 17.40
CA ARG A 122 32.70 4.69 17.85
C ARG A 122 33.60 5.07 16.70
N MET A 123 34.52 5.98 16.95
CA MET A 123 35.59 6.36 16.01
C MET A 123 36.92 6.53 16.76
N THR A 124 38.02 6.23 16.08
CA THR A 124 39.36 6.39 16.65
C THR A 124 40.05 7.62 16.03
N ASN A 125 40.62 8.50 16.87
CA ASN A 125 41.45 9.60 16.37
C ASN A 125 42.73 9.04 15.73
N PRO A 126 42.91 9.12 14.40
CA PRO A 126 44.05 8.55 13.70
C PRO A 126 45.31 9.43 13.79
N THR A 127 45.24 10.56 14.49
CA THR A 127 46.33 11.52 14.56
C THR A 127 47.15 11.37 15.86
N ASP A 128 48.36 11.90 15.85
CA ASP A 128 49.30 11.91 16.98
C ASP A 128 49.07 13.04 18.00
N ARG A 129 47.98 13.82 17.83
CA ARG A 129 47.63 14.94 18.69
C ARG A 129 46.12 14.98 18.95
N GLU A 130 45.74 15.72 19.96
CA GLU A 130 44.34 16.08 20.15
C GLU A 130 43.81 16.82 18.91
N GLN A 131 42.67 16.38 18.41
CA GLN A 131 42.09 16.87 17.17
C GLN A 131 40.63 17.30 17.40
N ASN A 132 40.27 18.45 16.85
CA ASN A 132 38.88 18.87 16.78
C ASN A 132 38.21 18.20 15.57
N PHE A 133 37.14 17.45 15.84
CA PHE A 133 36.37 16.77 14.81
C PHE A 133 35.05 17.49 14.58
N ALA A 134 34.68 17.62 13.31
CA ALA A 134 33.33 17.97 12.87
C ALA A 134 32.52 16.68 12.73
N ILE A 135 31.43 16.57 13.49
CA ILE A 135 30.47 15.47 13.47
C ILE A 135 29.26 15.99 12.71
N THR A 136 29.05 15.52 11.49
CA THR A 136 27.94 15.92 10.63
C THR A 136 26.91 14.81 10.59
N LEU A 137 25.70 15.06 11.17
CA LEU A 137 24.57 14.15 11.13
C LEU A 137 23.63 14.60 10.00
N PRO A 138 23.51 13.84 8.90
CA PRO A 138 22.48 14.08 7.90
C PRO A 138 21.10 13.82 8.50
N LEU A 139 20.18 14.77 8.34
CA LEU A 139 18.80 14.58 8.72
C LEU A 139 18.07 13.74 7.66
N PRO A 140 17.25 12.75 8.05
CA PRO A 140 16.72 11.73 7.14
C PRO A 140 15.71 12.23 6.10
N ALA A 141 15.17 13.44 6.25
CA ALA A 141 14.31 14.07 5.25
C ALA A 141 14.34 15.60 5.38
N GLN A 142 14.27 16.31 4.26
CA GLN A 142 14.20 17.77 4.26
C GLN A 142 12.82 18.28 4.72
N GLN A 143 11.76 17.56 4.34
CA GLN A 143 10.39 17.86 4.73
C GLN A 143 9.98 16.94 5.91
N ALA A 144 10.50 17.24 7.09
CA ALA A 144 10.15 16.58 8.32
C ALA A 144 10.26 17.51 9.53
N VAL A 145 9.62 17.15 10.61
CA VAL A 145 9.75 17.84 11.90
C VAL A 145 10.71 17.03 12.75
N TYR A 146 11.69 17.70 13.31
CA TYR A 146 12.66 17.12 14.23
C TYR A 146 12.52 17.77 15.60
N ASP A 147 12.43 16.92 16.61
CA ASP A 147 12.34 17.33 18.03
C ASP A 147 13.45 16.65 18.82
N ASN A 148 13.97 17.34 19.82
CA ASN A 148 15.02 16.84 20.72
C ASN A 148 16.27 16.33 19.96
N VAL A 149 16.74 17.10 18.95
CA VAL A 149 17.99 16.76 18.27
C VAL A 149 19.17 17.00 19.20
N GLU A 150 19.92 15.96 19.47
CA GLU A 150 21.08 16.00 20.36
C GLU A 150 22.25 15.25 19.72
N ILE A 151 23.45 15.84 19.84
CA ILE A 151 24.72 15.16 19.54
C ILE A 151 25.60 15.29 20.78
N SER A 152 26.14 14.19 21.24
CA SER A 152 27.12 14.15 22.33
C SER A 152 28.39 13.44 21.90
N LEU A 153 29.50 13.80 22.55
CA LEU A 153 30.79 13.14 22.42
C LEU A 153 31.29 12.77 23.82
N ASP A 154 31.55 11.49 24.05
CA ASP A 154 31.97 10.92 25.33
C ASP A 154 30.99 11.33 26.48
N GLY A 155 29.69 11.32 26.22
CA GLY A 155 28.62 11.69 27.16
C GLY A 155 28.42 13.19 27.36
N LYS A 156 29.25 14.07 26.75
CA LYS A 156 29.09 15.51 26.82
C LYS A 156 28.29 16.04 25.64
N LYS A 157 27.16 16.71 25.90
CA LYS A 157 26.37 17.37 24.85
C LYS A 157 27.15 18.47 24.17
N LEU A 158 27.12 18.48 22.86
CA LEU A 158 27.80 19.48 22.02
C LEU A 158 26.82 20.55 21.54
N PRO A 159 27.29 21.80 21.34
CA PRO A 159 26.49 22.80 20.65
C PRO A 159 26.25 22.40 19.20
N LEU A 160 25.04 22.63 18.72
CA LEU A 160 24.59 22.23 17.39
C LEU A 160 24.56 23.42 16.44
N GLU A 161 25.11 23.22 15.25
CA GLU A 161 25.03 24.14 14.13
C GLU A 161 24.18 23.50 13.02
N TYR A 162 23.18 24.23 12.52
CA TYR A 162 22.30 23.73 11.46
C TYR A 162 22.81 24.17 10.09
N ALA A 163 23.20 23.19 9.27
CA ALA A 163 23.77 23.41 7.94
C ALA A 163 22.92 22.70 6.86
N GLY A 164 21.93 23.41 6.33
CA GLY A 164 21.01 22.89 5.31
C GLY A 164 20.21 21.69 5.81
N SER A 165 20.46 20.50 5.25
CA SER A 165 19.82 19.22 5.63
C SER A 165 20.60 18.44 6.66
N SER A 166 21.59 19.01 7.32
CA SER A 166 22.45 18.34 8.29
C SER A 166 22.62 19.15 9.56
N VAL A 167 22.96 18.49 10.64
CA VAL A 167 23.35 19.08 11.92
C VAL A 167 24.82 18.81 12.14
N VAL A 168 25.58 19.84 12.45
CA VAL A 168 27.03 19.74 12.70
C VAL A 168 27.31 20.06 14.16
N ALA A 169 28.21 19.28 14.75
CA ALA A 169 28.73 19.54 16.08
C ALA A 169 30.25 19.39 16.08
N HIS A 170 30.93 20.13 16.95
CA HIS A 170 32.38 20.10 17.04
C HIS A 170 32.83 19.58 18.40
N GLY A 171 33.80 18.65 18.40
CA GLY A 171 34.31 18.09 19.62
C GLY A 171 35.77 17.62 19.52
N ASN A 172 36.47 17.65 20.64
CA ASN A 172 37.90 17.27 20.71
C ASN A 172 38.05 15.83 21.18
N VAL A 173 38.93 15.08 20.50
CA VAL A 173 39.32 13.71 20.89
C VAL A 173 40.84 13.65 21.02
N ALA A 174 41.34 13.09 22.11
CA ALA A 174 42.76 12.99 22.35
C ALA A 174 43.46 12.07 21.34
N ALA A 175 44.76 12.23 21.17
CA ALA A 175 45.59 11.49 20.23
C ALA A 175 45.43 9.95 20.40
N GLY A 176 45.13 9.23 19.32
CA GLY A 176 45.04 7.77 19.32
C GLY A 176 43.93 7.17 20.22
N THR A 177 43.05 7.99 20.81
CA THR A 177 41.98 7.49 21.65
C THR A 177 40.69 7.26 20.85
N VAL A 178 39.79 6.46 21.41
CA VAL A 178 38.47 6.19 20.88
C VAL A 178 37.51 7.26 21.42
N GLY A 179 36.76 7.93 20.52
CA GLY A 179 35.67 8.80 20.88
C GLY A 179 34.33 8.11 20.62
N GLN A 180 33.37 8.28 21.52
CA GLN A 180 31.99 7.79 21.37
C GLN A 180 31.08 8.95 21.02
N VAL A 181 30.55 8.95 19.79
CA VAL A 181 29.56 9.90 19.29
C VAL A 181 28.17 9.33 19.50
N GLU A 182 27.30 10.06 20.17
CA GLU A 182 25.89 9.70 20.27
C GLU A 182 25.03 10.76 19.58
N ALA A 183 24.07 10.30 18.77
CA ALA A 183 23.12 11.15 18.07
C ALA A 183 21.70 10.66 18.36
N ALA A 184 20.79 11.58 18.74
CA ALA A 184 19.41 11.25 19.04
C ALA A 184 18.48 12.33 18.48
N TYR A 185 17.30 11.89 18.05
CA TYR A 185 16.20 12.80 17.69
C TYR A 185 14.86 12.07 17.72
N ARG A 186 13.77 12.83 17.71
CA ARG A 186 12.42 12.35 17.40
C ARG A 186 11.97 12.99 16.10
N SER A 187 11.29 12.19 15.25
CA SER A 187 10.79 12.69 13.98
C SER A 187 9.49 12.00 13.57
N GLN A 188 8.87 12.55 12.53
CA GLN A 188 7.65 12.03 11.91
C GLN A 188 7.91 11.79 10.43
N GLY A 189 7.39 10.67 9.91
CA GLY A 189 7.55 10.31 8.51
C GLY A 189 6.31 9.62 7.94
N LEU A 190 6.36 9.29 6.65
CA LEU A 190 5.30 8.61 5.90
C LEU A 190 5.83 7.36 5.21
N ASP A 191 5.03 6.32 5.23
CA ASP A 191 5.10 5.08 4.46
C ASP A 191 6.38 4.25 4.64
N ASN A 192 7.56 4.86 4.53
CA ASN A 192 8.84 4.14 4.55
C ASN A 192 9.85 4.82 5.48
N TRP A 193 10.65 3.99 6.14
CA TRP A 193 11.87 4.39 6.82
C TRP A 193 13.01 3.49 6.38
N SER A 194 14.20 4.07 6.15
CA SER A 194 15.40 3.32 5.78
C SER A 194 16.64 3.82 6.48
N TYR A 195 17.60 2.92 6.65
CA TYR A 195 18.96 3.23 7.08
C TYR A 195 19.94 2.78 5.99
N ARG A 196 20.70 3.74 5.45
CA ARG A 196 21.73 3.50 4.44
C ARG A 196 23.12 3.57 5.03
N PHE A 197 24.01 2.76 4.50
CA PHE A 197 25.41 2.67 4.93
C PHE A 197 26.34 3.65 4.19
N SER A 198 25.91 4.21 3.06
CA SER A 198 26.65 5.20 2.27
C SER A 198 25.72 6.22 1.60
N GLU A 199 26.25 7.41 1.27
CA GLU A 199 25.47 8.50 0.70
C GLU A 199 25.12 8.31 -0.80
N ASP A 200 25.96 7.71 -1.62
CA ASP A 200 25.87 7.76 -3.09
C ASP A 200 25.45 6.45 -3.77
N ASN A 201 24.51 5.68 -3.25
CA ASN A 201 24.16 4.35 -3.81
C ASN A 201 25.38 3.42 -4.05
N GLN A 202 26.51 3.73 -3.42
CA GLN A 202 27.71 2.93 -3.47
C GLN A 202 27.65 1.81 -2.41
N VAL A 203 28.53 0.83 -2.58
CA VAL A 203 28.67 -0.21 -1.59
C VAL A 203 29.21 0.39 -0.30
N GLY A 204 28.39 0.38 0.74
CA GLY A 204 28.76 0.83 2.07
C GLY A 204 29.52 -0.25 2.85
N ARG A 205 30.34 0.19 3.78
CA ARG A 205 31.03 -0.69 4.74
C ARG A 205 30.61 -0.31 6.16
N ALA A 206 30.25 -1.30 6.96
CA ALA A 206 29.95 -1.12 8.37
C ALA A 206 30.67 -2.18 9.18
N LYS A 207 31.41 -1.75 10.23
CA LYS A 207 32.05 -2.63 11.19
C LYS A 207 31.24 -2.63 12.47
N ASP A 208 31.19 -3.79 13.14
CA ASP A 208 30.53 -3.96 14.43
C ASP A 208 29.18 -3.21 14.48
N PHE A 209 28.29 -3.60 13.53
CA PHE A 209 27.04 -2.91 13.28
C PHE A 209 25.87 -3.64 13.93
N HIS A 210 25.16 -2.94 14.79
CA HIS A 210 23.98 -3.41 15.47
C HIS A 210 22.83 -2.42 15.27
N LEU A 211 21.71 -2.87 14.74
CA LEU A 211 20.49 -2.07 14.65
C LEU A 211 19.35 -2.84 15.30
N LEU A 212 18.65 -2.19 16.23
CA LEU A 212 17.43 -2.66 16.85
C LEU A 212 16.28 -1.74 16.44
N ALA A 213 15.33 -2.28 15.70
CA ALA A 213 14.07 -1.60 15.42
C ALA A 213 12.94 -2.20 16.26
N THR A 214 12.17 -1.37 16.96
CA THR A 214 10.97 -1.79 17.69
C THR A 214 9.75 -1.15 17.09
N THR A 215 8.64 -1.91 16.99
CA THR A 215 7.37 -1.44 16.46
C THR A 215 6.25 -1.70 17.45
N ASP A 216 5.22 -0.86 17.47
CA ASP A 216 3.97 -1.06 18.20
C ASP A 216 2.84 -1.62 17.29
N PHE A 217 3.22 -2.13 16.13
CA PHE A 217 2.31 -2.64 15.10
C PHE A 217 2.87 -3.91 14.46
N SER A 218 1.97 -4.64 13.79
CA SER A 218 2.28 -5.76 12.91
C SER A 218 1.95 -5.39 11.45
N GLY A 219 2.34 -6.26 10.51
CA GLY A 219 1.98 -6.08 9.10
C GLY A 219 2.91 -5.16 8.30
N PHE A 220 4.11 -4.84 8.84
CA PHE A 220 5.16 -4.18 8.07
C PHE A 220 5.71 -5.10 6.97
N ASP A 221 6.33 -4.52 5.97
CA ASP A 221 7.00 -5.23 4.88
C ASP A 221 8.43 -4.71 4.70
N PHE A 222 9.26 -5.51 4.04
CA PHE A 222 10.61 -5.13 3.66
C PHE A 222 10.61 -4.81 2.17
N PRO A 223 10.90 -3.55 1.77
CA PRO A 223 11.00 -3.19 0.36
C PRO A 223 12.07 -4.00 -0.36
N GLU A 224 11.98 -4.05 -1.70
CA GLU A 224 13.03 -4.62 -2.53
C GLU A 224 14.39 -3.96 -2.24
N ASN A 225 15.46 -4.73 -2.34
CA ASN A 225 16.82 -4.29 -2.05
C ASN A 225 17.06 -3.88 -0.58
N SER A 226 16.29 -4.42 0.36
CA SER A 226 16.50 -4.25 1.79
C SER A 226 17.06 -5.54 2.44
N LEU A 227 17.93 -5.37 3.44
CA LEU A 227 18.45 -6.47 4.25
C LEU A 227 17.38 -6.97 5.21
N SER A 228 17.12 -8.28 5.18
CA SER A 228 16.26 -8.91 6.18
C SER A 228 16.93 -8.90 7.55
N PRO A 229 16.17 -8.76 8.66
CA PRO A 229 16.73 -8.83 10.00
C PRO A 229 17.33 -10.20 10.28
N THR A 230 18.40 -10.23 11.06
CA THR A 230 19.06 -11.45 11.55
C THR A 230 18.20 -12.16 12.61
N GLU A 231 17.43 -11.40 13.38
CA GLU A 231 16.50 -11.91 14.38
C GLU A 231 15.19 -11.12 14.35
N LYS A 232 14.05 -11.84 14.47
CA LYS A 232 12.71 -11.28 14.61
C LYS A 232 12.06 -11.86 15.85
N LYS A 233 11.54 -10.99 16.73
CA LYS A 233 10.83 -11.40 17.93
C LYS A 233 9.51 -10.67 18.05
N ASP A 234 8.42 -11.43 18.17
CA ASP A 234 7.10 -10.88 18.45
C ASP A 234 7.01 -10.49 19.94
N THR A 235 6.60 -9.26 20.20
CA THR A 235 6.41 -8.72 21.56
C THR A 235 4.97 -8.80 22.04
N GLY A 236 4.05 -9.33 21.22
CA GLY A 236 2.60 -9.38 21.48
C GLY A 236 1.86 -8.09 21.19
N LYS A 237 2.55 -6.95 21.08
CA LYS A 237 2.00 -5.66 20.64
C LYS A 237 2.62 -5.14 19.36
N GLY A 238 3.74 -5.74 18.95
CA GLY A 238 4.51 -5.37 17.79
C GLY A 238 5.74 -6.27 17.68
N TRP A 239 6.84 -5.78 17.13
CA TRP A 239 8.02 -6.58 16.82
C TRP A 239 9.29 -5.90 17.29
N GLU A 240 10.26 -6.73 17.69
CA GLU A 240 11.68 -6.40 17.77
C GLU A 240 12.41 -7.03 16.59
N LEU A 241 13.08 -6.22 15.81
CA LEU A 241 13.84 -6.59 14.62
C LEU A 241 15.30 -6.21 14.84
N LYS A 242 16.22 -7.18 14.70
CA LYS A 242 17.64 -6.96 14.88
C LYS A 242 18.42 -7.21 13.60
N TRP A 243 19.43 -6.42 13.37
CA TRP A 243 20.44 -6.59 12.33
C TRP A 243 21.80 -6.52 13.00
N ASP A 244 22.53 -7.64 13.03
CA ASP A 244 23.82 -7.79 13.68
C ASP A 244 24.84 -8.24 12.66
N TYR A 245 25.85 -7.40 12.40
CA TYR A 245 26.91 -7.65 11.43
C TYR A 245 28.27 -7.21 11.97
N GLN A 246 29.29 -8.08 11.93
CA GLN A 246 30.65 -7.74 12.35
C GLN A 246 31.40 -6.93 11.28
N ASN A 247 31.30 -7.32 10.01
CA ASN A 247 31.94 -6.66 8.88
C ASN A 247 31.00 -6.73 7.68
N LEU A 248 30.07 -5.78 7.58
CA LEU A 248 29.15 -5.71 6.47
C LEU A 248 29.76 -4.93 5.31
N VAL A 249 29.63 -5.51 4.11
CA VAL A 249 29.87 -4.82 2.83
C VAL A 249 28.62 -5.02 2.00
N SER A 250 27.84 -3.98 1.79
CA SER A 250 26.51 -4.11 1.14
C SER A 250 26.14 -2.88 0.33
N GLY A 251 25.55 -3.11 -0.82
CA GLY A 251 24.81 -2.10 -1.57
C GLY A 251 23.33 -2.01 -1.18
N PHE A 252 22.86 -2.89 -0.28
CA PHE A 252 21.47 -2.88 0.23
C PHE A 252 21.39 -2.02 1.49
N ASN A 253 20.22 -1.44 1.71
CA ASN A 253 19.87 -0.71 2.93
C ASN A 253 19.09 -1.61 3.90
N ILE A 254 18.86 -1.13 5.12
CA ILE A 254 17.83 -1.66 6.00
C ILE A 254 16.60 -0.77 5.79
N ALA A 255 15.46 -1.37 5.44
CA ALA A 255 14.26 -0.58 5.23
C ALA A 255 13.00 -1.28 5.77
N LEU A 256 12.07 -0.47 6.26
CA LEU A 256 10.76 -0.86 6.75
C LEU A 256 9.70 -0.09 5.99
N LYS A 257 8.75 -0.80 5.41
CA LYS A 257 7.53 -0.24 4.87
C LYS A 257 6.41 -0.36 5.90
N MET A 258 5.80 0.76 6.24
CA MET A 258 4.75 0.80 7.24
C MET A 258 3.47 0.13 6.74
N PRO A 259 2.69 -0.53 7.62
CA PRO A 259 1.45 -1.19 7.23
C PRO A 259 0.44 -0.18 6.70
N GLN A 260 -0.20 -0.53 5.59
CA GLN A 260 -1.22 0.31 4.97
C GLN A 260 -2.61 -0.12 5.39
N LYS A 261 -3.47 0.85 5.69
CA LYS A 261 -4.90 0.58 5.85
C LYS A 261 -5.56 0.34 4.50
N LEU A 262 -6.63 -0.46 4.53
CA LEU A 262 -7.45 -0.71 3.37
C LEU A 262 -7.95 0.61 2.76
N GLN A 263 -7.63 0.84 1.49
CA GLN A 263 -7.98 2.04 0.75
C GLN A 263 -9.39 1.91 0.15
N PRO A 264 -10.39 2.72 0.59
CA PRO A 264 -11.76 2.56 0.14
C PRO A 264 -11.95 2.75 -1.36
N GLY A 265 -11.32 3.76 -1.95
CA GLY A 265 -11.44 4.07 -3.38
C GLY A 265 -10.92 2.95 -4.29
N PRO A 266 -9.64 2.52 -4.18
CA PRO A 266 -9.10 1.40 -4.95
C PRO A 266 -9.89 0.11 -4.76
N LEU A 267 -10.39 -0.18 -3.55
CA LEU A 267 -11.19 -1.37 -3.30
C LEU A 267 -12.54 -1.31 -4.03
N ALA A 268 -13.27 -0.21 -3.91
CA ALA A 268 -14.53 -0.01 -4.64
C ALA A 268 -14.33 -0.07 -6.16
N GLY A 269 -13.21 0.47 -6.66
CA GLY A 269 -12.80 0.36 -8.06
C GLY A 269 -12.59 -1.09 -8.49
N ARG A 270 -11.82 -1.88 -7.73
CA ARG A 270 -11.59 -3.32 -8.01
C ARG A 270 -12.90 -4.11 -8.01
N ILE A 271 -13.76 -3.92 -6.99
CA ILE A 271 -15.07 -4.57 -6.90
C ILE A 271 -15.92 -4.24 -8.14
N SER A 272 -15.97 -2.97 -8.54
CA SER A 272 -16.76 -2.52 -9.71
C SER A 272 -16.19 -3.06 -11.02
N TYR A 273 -14.88 -3.16 -11.17
CA TYR A 273 -14.23 -3.66 -12.38
C TYR A 273 -14.51 -5.16 -12.61
N PHE A 274 -14.61 -5.95 -11.54
CA PHE A 274 -14.91 -7.38 -11.61
C PHE A 274 -16.43 -7.69 -11.55
N ALA A 275 -17.29 -6.69 -11.44
CA ALA A 275 -18.73 -6.84 -11.41
C ALA A 275 -19.35 -7.62 -12.60
N PRO A 276 -18.83 -7.51 -13.86
CA PRO A 276 -19.32 -8.32 -14.98
C PRO A 276 -19.27 -9.83 -14.72
N VAL A 277 -18.24 -10.32 -14.03
CA VAL A 277 -18.13 -11.75 -13.69
C VAL A 277 -19.24 -12.18 -12.74
N SER A 278 -19.48 -11.38 -11.72
CA SER A 278 -20.54 -11.58 -10.74
C SER A 278 -21.93 -11.56 -11.40
N LEU A 279 -22.20 -10.57 -12.26
CA LEU A 279 -23.45 -10.47 -12.99
C LEU A 279 -23.68 -11.65 -13.95
N PHE A 280 -22.62 -12.12 -14.61
CA PHE A 280 -22.70 -13.30 -15.48
C PHE A 280 -23.24 -14.52 -14.72
N PHE A 281 -22.65 -14.86 -13.58
CA PHE A 281 -23.11 -15.98 -12.77
C PHE A 281 -24.52 -15.78 -12.23
N PHE A 282 -24.85 -14.56 -11.82
CA PHE A 282 -26.21 -14.23 -11.38
C PHE A 282 -27.23 -14.41 -12.49
N PHE A 283 -26.99 -13.85 -13.67
CA PHE A 283 -27.88 -14.01 -14.83
C PHE A 283 -28.02 -15.45 -15.25
N PHE A 284 -26.89 -16.17 -15.29
CA PHE A 284 -26.88 -17.57 -15.63
C PHE A 284 -27.74 -18.40 -14.65
N LEU A 285 -27.58 -18.18 -13.35
CA LEU A 285 -28.35 -18.91 -12.36
C LEU A 285 -29.83 -18.55 -12.40
N VAL A 286 -30.19 -17.27 -12.50
CA VAL A 286 -31.58 -16.82 -12.64
C VAL A 286 -32.23 -17.38 -13.90
N PHE A 287 -31.48 -17.46 -15.01
CA PHE A 287 -31.94 -18.07 -16.25
C PHE A 287 -32.24 -19.56 -16.07
N ILE A 288 -31.35 -20.31 -15.46
CA ILE A 288 -31.53 -21.75 -15.18
C ILE A 288 -32.71 -21.97 -14.25
N LEU A 289 -32.79 -21.26 -13.12
CA LEU A 289 -33.86 -21.39 -12.14
C LEU A 289 -35.23 -21.02 -12.72
N SER A 290 -35.31 -19.94 -13.48
CA SER A 290 -36.56 -19.55 -14.15
C SER A 290 -36.99 -20.60 -15.18
N THR A 291 -36.06 -21.16 -15.96
CA THR A 291 -36.33 -22.21 -16.94
C THR A 291 -36.81 -23.50 -16.28
N LEU A 292 -36.16 -23.91 -15.18
CA LEU A 292 -36.55 -25.10 -14.41
C LEU A 292 -37.97 -24.99 -13.82
N ARG A 293 -38.29 -23.81 -13.32
CA ARG A 293 -39.63 -23.51 -12.73
C ARG A 293 -40.69 -23.19 -13.75
N GLY A 294 -40.37 -23.15 -15.03
CA GLY A 294 -41.30 -22.78 -16.10
C GLY A 294 -41.72 -21.31 -16.08
N ILE A 295 -40.92 -20.44 -15.45
CA ILE A 295 -41.16 -19.01 -15.36
C ILE A 295 -40.59 -18.31 -16.60
N ASP A 296 -41.40 -17.55 -17.32
CA ASP A 296 -40.97 -16.85 -18.52
C ASP A 296 -40.67 -15.38 -18.20
N LEU A 297 -39.38 -15.12 -17.82
CA LEU A 297 -38.89 -13.77 -17.56
C LEU A 297 -38.59 -13.06 -18.88
N HIS A 298 -39.21 -11.91 -19.12
CA HIS A 298 -38.93 -11.06 -20.28
C HIS A 298 -37.48 -10.50 -20.19
N PRO A 299 -36.75 -10.28 -21.32
CA PRO A 299 -35.41 -9.68 -21.30
C PRO A 299 -35.34 -8.35 -20.53
N MET A 300 -36.40 -7.51 -20.57
CA MET A 300 -36.42 -6.27 -19.76
C MET A 300 -36.29 -6.52 -18.26
N ASN A 301 -36.72 -7.67 -17.77
CA ASN A 301 -36.52 -8.00 -16.33
C ASN A 301 -35.05 -8.16 -16.00
N TYR A 302 -34.27 -8.77 -16.91
CA TYR A 302 -32.79 -8.85 -16.76
C TYR A 302 -32.14 -7.47 -16.81
N PHE A 303 -32.67 -6.54 -17.62
CA PHE A 303 -32.17 -5.16 -17.60
C PHE A 303 -32.37 -4.50 -16.24
N PHE A 304 -33.55 -4.61 -15.62
CA PHE A 304 -33.77 -4.05 -14.28
C PHE A 304 -32.96 -4.75 -13.19
N LEU A 305 -32.75 -6.06 -13.33
CA LEU A 305 -31.83 -6.79 -12.44
C LEU A 305 -30.39 -6.27 -12.57
N ALA A 306 -29.90 -6.02 -13.80
CA ALA A 306 -28.60 -5.42 -14.02
C ALA A 306 -28.51 -4.01 -13.43
N CYS A 307 -29.57 -3.19 -13.57
CA CYS A 307 -29.63 -1.86 -12.95
C CYS A 307 -29.54 -1.93 -11.41
N ALA A 308 -30.23 -2.90 -10.78
CA ALA A 308 -30.14 -3.10 -9.34
C ALA A 308 -28.75 -3.56 -8.87
N PHE A 309 -28.07 -4.40 -9.67
CA PHE A 309 -26.68 -4.75 -9.46
C PHE A 309 -25.75 -3.53 -9.61
N PHE A 310 -25.95 -2.75 -10.65
CA PHE A 310 -25.18 -1.53 -10.90
C PHE A 310 -25.35 -0.51 -9.76
N ALA A 311 -26.58 -0.39 -9.23
CA ALA A 311 -26.86 0.48 -8.09
C ALA A 311 -26.02 0.15 -6.85
N PHE A 312 -25.73 -1.14 -6.58
CA PHE A 312 -24.80 -1.53 -5.52
C PHE A 312 -23.43 -0.88 -5.71
N HIS A 313 -22.84 -1.02 -6.91
CA HIS A 313 -21.49 -0.53 -7.18
C HIS A 313 -21.43 1.00 -7.19
N LEU A 314 -22.47 1.64 -7.76
CA LEU A 314 -22.56 3.09 -7.77
C LEU A 314 -22.70 3.63 -6.34
N LEU A 315 -23.61 3.03 -5.54
CA LEU A 315 -23.82 3.46 -4.17
C LEU A 315 -22.56 3.21 -3.30
N LEU A 316 -21.90 2.06 -3.47
CA LEU A 316 -20.64 1.76 -2.80
C LEU A 316 -19.57 2.81 -3.12
N ALA A 317 -19.40 3.15 -4.42
CA ALA A 317 -18.43 4.12 -4.88
C ALA A 317 -18.62 5.53 -4.31
N TYR A 318 -19.86 5.94 -4.02
CA TYR A 318 -20.15 7.26 -3.45
C TYR A 318 -20.25 7.24 -1.92
N LEU A 319 -20.79 6.17 -1.33
CA LEU A 319 -20.90 6.07 0.14
C LEU A 319 -19.54 5.93 0.83
N CYS A 320 -18.57 5.26 0.20
CA CYS A 320 -17.23 5.12 0.79
C CYS A 320 -16.51 6.47 0.99
N ASP A 321 -17.01 7.56 0.36
CA ASP A 321 -16.54 8.91 0.56
C ASP A 321 -16.98 9.50 1.93
N HIS A 322 -18.08 9.01 2.47
CA HIS A 322 -18.76 9.61 3.62
C HIS A 322 -18.74 8.72 4.87
N ILE A 323 -18.73 7.40 4.70
CA ILE A 323 -18.77 6.43 5.80
C ILE A 323 -17.72 5.35 5.61
N SER A 324 -17.48 4.52 6.65
CA SER A 324 -16.52 3.43 6.54
C SER A 324 -16.88 2.47 5.40
N ILE A 325 -15.87 1.92 4.73
CA ILE A 325 -16.06 1.00 3.58
C ILE A 325 -16.94 -0.21 3.93
N HIS A 326 -16.84 -0.73 5.15
CA HIS A 326 -17.68 -1.84 5.62
C HIS A 326 -19.17 -1.42 5.76
N ALA A 327 -19.43 -0.23 6.31
CA ALA A 327 -20.79 0.30 6.41
C ALA A 327 -21.35 0.62 5.03
N ALA A 328 -20.56 1.24 4.13
CA ALA A 328 -20.93 1.52 2.75
C ALA A 328 -21.28 0.22 2.00
N PHE A 329 -20.49 -0.83 2.17
CA PHE A 329 -20.72 -2.15 1.59
C PHE A 329 -22.04 -2.77 2.08
N LEU A 330 -22.28 -2.74 3.38
CA LEU A 330 -23.50 -3.31 3.99
C LEU A 330 -24.76 -2.57 3.47
N VAL A 331 -24.76 -1.24 3.48
CA VAL A 331 -25.88 -0.42 2.99
C VAL A 331 -26.12 -0.67 1.50
N SER A 332 -25.08 -0.66 0.68
CA SER A 332 -25.19 -0.92 -0.77
C SER A 332 -25.72 -2.32 -1.06
N SER A 333 -25.28 -3.32 -0.28
CA SER A 333 -25.79 -4.69 -0.39
C SER A 333 -27.28 -4.78 -0.06
N ALA A 334 -27.69 -4.18 1.06
CA ALA A 334 -29.08 -4.18 1.50
C ALA A 334 -30.00 -3.50 0.48
N VAL A 335 -29.59 -2.34 -0.04
CA VAL A 335 -30.36 -1.59 -1.06
C VAL A 335 -30.51 -2.41 -2.35
N SER A 336 -29.42 -3.01 -2.84
CA SER A 336 -29.47 -3.77 -4.09
C SER A 336 -30.33 -5.04 -3.95
N VAL A 337 -30.20 -5.77 -2.85
CA VAL A 337 -31.04 -6.97 -2.58
C VAL A 337 -32.51 -6.55 -2.46
N LEU A 338 -32.81 -5.46 -1.75
CA LEU A 338 -34.18 -4.93 -1.65
C LEU A 338 -34.78 -4.60 -3.02
N LEU A 339 -34.00 -3.95 -3.91
CA LEU A 339 -34.44 -3.60 -5.26
C LEU A 339 -34.81 -4.85 -6.07
N VAL A 340 -33.93 -5.88 -6.08
CA VAL A 340 -34.19 -7.13 -6.82
C VAL A 340 -35.41 -7.87 -6.26
N VAL A 341 -35.43 -8.06 -4.94
CA VAL A 341 -36.52 -8.81 -4.29
C VAL A 341 -37.86 -8.10 -4.47
N SER A 342 -37.91 -6.78 -4.24
CA SER A 342 -39.17 -5.99 -4.42
C SER A 342 -39.66 -6.03 -5.85
N TYR A 343 -38.74 -5.91 -6.82
CA TYR A 343 -39.11 -5.96 -8.24
C TYR A 343 -39.62 -7.34 -8.67
N LEU A 344 -38.87 -8.42 -8.39
CA LEU A 344 -39.24 -9.76 -8.80
C LEU A 344 -40.46 -10.30 -8.07
N ARG A 345 -40.76 -9.82 -6.87
CA ARG A 345 -42.01 -10.12 -6.16
C ARG A 345 -43.23 -9.65 -6.97
N LEU A 346 -43.15 -8.50 -7.65
CA LEU A 346 -44.21 -7.97 -8.49
C LEU A 346 -44.33 -8.71 -9.82
N VAL A 347 -43.20 -9.12 -10.39
CA VAL A 347 -43.15 -9.74 -11.74
C VAL A 347 -43.47 -11.24 -11.71
N VAL A 348 -43.08 -11.96 -10.66
CA VAL A 348 -43.20 -13.42 -10.57
C VAL A 348 -44.02 -13.80 -9.35
N ASN A 349 -43.36 -13.96 -8.21
CA ASN A 349 -43.99 -14.24 -6.90
C ASN A 349 -42.93 -14.05 -5.77
N ALA A 350 -43.44 -13.96 -4.53
CA ALA A 350 -42.58 -13.70 -3.37
C ALA A 350 -41.55 -14.81 -3.11
N ARG A 351 -41.91 -16.07 -3.31
CA ARG A 351 -41.00 -17.21 -3.06
C ARG A 351 -39.80 -17.21 -4.00
N PHE A 352 -40.02 -17.02 -5.30
CA PHE A 352 -38.97 -16.94 -6.29
C PHE A 352 -38.06 -15.70 -6.04
N ALA A 353 -38.72 -14.56 -5.73
CA ALA A 353 -37.98 -13.32 -5.48
C ALA A 353 -37.05 -13.39 -4.28
N VAL A 354 -37.52 -13.95 -3.15
CA VAL A 354 -36.72 -14.00 -1.90
C VAL A 354 -35.75 -15.17 -1.92
N VAL A 355 -36.23 -16.38 -2.21
CA VAL A 355 -35.42 -17.60 -2.05
C VAL A 355 -34.48 -17.79 -3.25
N ASP A 356 -35.01 -17.72 -4.48
CA ASP A 356 -34.19 -18.04 -5.65
C ASP A 356 -33.33 -16.87 -6.09
N ALA A 357 -33.92 -15.71 -6.33
CA ALA A 357 -33.20 -14.54 -6.82
C ALA A 357 -32.43 -13.83 -5.69
N GLY A 358 -33.04 -13.67 -4.52
CA GLY A 358 -32.41 -13.00 -3.37
C GLY A 358 -31.19 -13.77 -2.87
N LEU A 359 -31.29 -15.10 -2.72
CA LEU A 359 -30.13 -15.93 -2.32
C LEU A 359 -29.06 -15.91 -3.41
N SER A 360 -29.43 -16.00 -4.69
CA SER A 360 -28.50 -15.90 -5.80
C SER A 360 -27.74 -14.57 -5.79
N GLN A 361 -28.45 -13.45 -5.53
CA GLN A 361 -27.83 -12.14 -5.43
C GLN A 361 -26.92 -12.02 -4.20
N LEU A 362 -27.33 -12.59 -3.06
CA LEU A 362 -26.50 -12.60 -1.87
C LEU A 362 -25.16 -13.32 -2.13
N ILE A 363 -25.20 -14.44 -2.84
CA ILE A 363 -23.99 -15.21 -3.18
C ILE A 363 -23.14 -14.45 -4.22
N TYR A 364 -23.75 -14.10 -5.37
CA TYR A 364 -22.97 -13.59 -6.51
C TYR A 364 -22.70 -12.09 -6.47
N LEU A 365 -23.47 -11.30 -5.72
CA LEU A 365 -23.14 -9.90 -5.52
C LEU A 365 -22.41 -9.71 -4.19
N VAL A 366 -23.03 -10.11 -3.08
CA VAL A 366 -22.53 -9.74 -1.76
C VAL A 366 -21.30 -10.54 -1.38
N LEU A 367 -21.36 -11.88 -1.35
CA LEU A 367 -20.23 -12.72 -0.98
C LEU A 367 -19.09 -12.64 -2.00
N PHE A 368 -19.41 -12.60 -3.29
CA PHE A 368 -18.41 -12.41 -4.34
C PHE A 368 -17.65 -11.09 -4.17
N SER A 369 -18.36 -9.97 -3.96
CA SER A 369 -17.74 -8.66 -3.77
C SER A 369 -16.99 -8.57 -2.43
N TYR A 370 -17.46 -9.28 -1.40
CA TYR A 370 -16.78 -9.30 -0.10
C TYR A 370 -15.44 -10.03 -0.14
N ALA A 371 -15.25 -10.97 -1.09
CA ALA A 371 -13.97 -11.65 -1.28
C ALA A 371 -12.80 -10.67 -1.58
N PHE A 372 -13.08 -9.48 -2.10
CA PHE A 372 -12.08 -8.45 -2.37
C PHE A 372 -11.51 -7.77 -1.11
N PHE A 373 -12.16 -7.95 0.04
CA PHE A 373 -11.63 -7.46 1.32
C PHE A 373 -10.48 -8.32 1.85
N PHE A 374 -10.32 -9.55 1.34
CA PHE A 374 -9.23 -10.45 1.72
C PHE A 374 -8.10 -10.37 0.71
N GLU A 375 -7.11 -9.52 1.00
CA GLU A 375 -5.94 -9.38 0.13
C GLU A 375 -5.16 -10.68 0.01
N GLY A 376 -4.72 -11.01 -1.22
CA GLY A 376 -4.01 -12.26 -1.52
C GLY A 376 -4.92 -13.48 -1.78
N TYR A 377 -6.14 -13.52 -1.26
CA TYR A 377 -7.06 -14.67 -1.41
C TYR A 377 -8.21 -14.43 -2.41
N THR A 378 -8.34 -13.23 -2.96
CA THR A 378 -9.44 -12.86 -3.86
C THR A 378 -9.57 -13.81 -5.05
N GLY A 379 -8.47 -14.11 -5.74
CA GLY A 379 -8.47 -15.01 -6.90
C GLY A 379 -8.88 -16.43 -6.53
N LEU A 380 -8.38 -16.94 -5.42
CA LEU A 380 -8.74 -18.28 -4.91
C LEU A 380 -10.23 -18.36 -4.54
N ALA A 381 -10.75 -17.37 -3.82
CA ALA A 381 -12.16 -17.32 -3.41
C ALA A 381 -13.10 -17.27 -4.64
N ILE A 382 -12.78 -16.47 -5.65
CA ILE A 382 -13.54 -16.41 -6.91
C ILE A 382 -13.49 -17.74 -7.65
N THR A 383 -12.33 -18.37 -7.75
CA THR A 383 -12.15 -19.66 -8.44
C THR A 383 -12.93 -20.77 -7.74
N VAL A 384 -12.83 -20.88 -6.43
CA VAL A 384 -13.58 -21.86 -5.64
C VAL A 384 -15.09 -21.62 -5.78
N GLY A 385 -15.55 -20.37 -5.69
CA GLY A 385 -16.95 -20.00 -5.92
C GLY A 385 -17.46 -20.36 -7.31
N ALA A 386 -16.67 -20.16 -8.36
CA ALA A 386 -17.00 -20.54 -9.73
C ALA A 386 -17.11 -22.05 -9.91
N ILE A 387 -16.17 -22.83 -9.33
CA ILE A 387 -16.20 -24.31 -9.38
C ILE A 387 -17.42 -24.85 -8.64
N LEU A 388 -17.73 -24.34 -7.44
CA LEU A 388 -18.91 -24.74 -6.68
C LEU A 388 -20.21 -24.42 -7.45
N THR A 389 -20.26 -23.24 -8.09
CA THR A 389 -21.39 -22.87 -8.94
C THR A 389 -21.58 -23.84 -10.09
N LEU A 390 -20.50 -24.15 -10.81
CA LEU A 390 -20.53 -25.10 -11.91
C LEU A 390 -21.03 -26.47 -11.43
N PHE A 391 -20.50 -26.96 -10.30
CA PHE A 391 -20.92 -28.23 -9.71
C PHE A 391 -22.43 -28.23 -9.39
N VAL A 392 -22.94 -27.20 -8.69
CA VAL A 392 -24.35 -27.09 -8.34
C VAL A 392 -25.23 -27.05 -9.58
N VAL A 393 -24.86 -26.23 -10.57
CA VAL A 393 -25.62 -26.13 -11.82
C VAL A 393 -25.61 -27.44 -12.59
N MET A 394 -24.49 -28.14 -12.67
CA MET A 394 -24.40 -29.47 -13.30
C MET A 394 -25.33 -30.48 -12.61
N GLN A 395 -25.37 -30.51 -11.26
CA GLN A 395 -26.27 -31.39 -10.50
C GLN A 395 -27.75 -31.07 -10.76
N MET A 396 -28.09 -29.77 -10.81
CA MET A 396 -29.45 -29.31 -11.05
C MET A 396 -29.91 -29.57 -12.49
N THR A 397 -29.02 -29.54 -13.47
CA THR A 397 -29.36 -29.61 -14.88
C THR A 397 -29.08 -30.98 -15.54
N GLY A 398 -28.34 -31.85 -14.87
CA GLY A 398 -27.89 -33.14 -15.44
C GLY A 398 -29.00 -34.13 -15.83
N ARG A 399 -30.20 -33.96 -15.29
CA ARG A 399 -31.37 -34.77 -15.64
C ARG A 399 -32.35 -34.12 -16.60
N ILE A 400 -32.01 -32.92 -17.11
CA ILE A 400 -32.90 -32.12 -17.96
C ILE A 400 -32.73 -32.54 -19.41
N ARG A 401 -33.85 -32.88 -20.05
CA ARG A 401 -33.89 -33.03 -21.50
C ARG A 401 -34.08 -31.66 -22.15
N TRP A 402 -32.99 -31.03 -22.54
CA TRP A 402 -32.97 -29.68 -23.10
C TRP A 402 -33.79 -29.55 -24.37
N GLU A 403 -33.80 -30.60 -25.21
CA GLU A 403 -34.60 -30.63 -26.46
C GLU A 403 -36.09 -30.42 -26.22
N GLU A 404 -36.63 -31.10 -25.20
CA GLU A 404 -38.07 -30.98 -24.85
C GLU A 404 -38.40 -29.59 -24.28
N ARG A 405 -37.48 -29.01 -23.51
CA ARG A 405 -37.62 -27.67 -22.92
C ARG A 405 -37.48 -26.54 -23.94
N PHE A 406 -36.71 -26.76 -25.02
CA PHE A 406 -36.47 -25.80 -26.06
C PHE A 406 -37.37 -26.01 -27.29
N ALA A 407 -38.09 -27.14 -27.40
CA ALA A 407 -39.07 -27.38 -28.44
C ALA A 407 -40.15 -26.29 -28.40
N LYS A 408 -40.44 -25.69 -29.53
CA LYS A 408 -41.62 -24.79 -29.67
C LYS A 408 -42.87 -25.59 -29.30
N LYS A 409 -43.71 -25.06 -28.37
CA LYS A 409 -45.09 -25.49 -28.27
C LYS A 409 -45.75 -25.19 -29.62
N ILE A 410 -45.93 -26.21 -30.45
CA ILE A 410 -46.75 -26.11 -31.66
C ILE A 410 -48.16 -25.94 -31.14
N ALA A 411 -48.74 -24.72 -31.36
CA ALA A 411 -50.14 -24.51 -31.08
C ALA A 411 -50.96 -25.42 -32.02
N ILE A 412 -51.58 -26.43 -31.43
CA ILE A 412 -52.58 -27.25 -32.16
C ILE A 412 -53.71 -26.29 -32.49
N PRO A 413 -53.98 -26.06 -33.78
CA PRO A 413 -55.13 -25.20 -34.15
C PRO A 413 -56.42 -25.80 -33.57
N PRO A 414 -57.36 -24.97 -33.12
CA PRO A 414 -58.64 -25.48 -32.60
C PRO A 414 -59.33 -26.33 -33.66
N PRO A 415 -60.03 -27.42 -33.27
CA PRO A 415 -60.76 -28.26 -34.21
C PRO A 415 -61.76 -27.39 -34.95
N LEU A 416 -61.82 -27.58 -36.29
CA LEU A 416 -62.81 -26.93 -37.15
C LEU A 416 -64.21 -27.26 -36.64
N PRO A 417 -65.09 -26.29 -36.58
CA PRO A 417 -66.49 -26.59 -36.20
C PRO A 417 -67.11 -27.58 -37.18
N ALA A 418 -67.68 -28.65 -36.61
CA ALA A 418 -68.44 -29.64 -37.37
C ALA A 418 -69.57 -28.95 -38.17
N ARG A 419 -69.60 -29.23 -39.43
CA ARG A 419 -70.69 -28.77 -40.34
C ARG A 419 -71.98 -29.51 -40.01
#